data_be8aec200c1edbad385c351f60bacac7
#
_entry.id   be8aec200c1edbad385c351f60bacac7
#
_cell.length_a   1.000
_cell.length_b   1.000
_cell.length_c   1.000
_cell.angle_alpha   90.00
_cell.angle_beta   90.00
_cell.angle_gamma   90.00
#
_symmetry.space_group_name_H-M   'P 1'
#
loop_
_entity.id
_entity.type
_entity.pdbx_description
1 polymer ?
#
loop_
_entity_poly.entity_id
_entity_poly.type
_entity_poly.pdbx_seq_one_letter_code
_entity_poly.pdbx_strand_id
1 'polypeptide(L)'
;MMAKLQQLQNYLQEQNIDAAFVTTPDNVFYFSGFKSNPHERLLGVMVFKEAEPFLICPKMEVPDAISAGWNYEAVGHLDTDNAWEVLANAIKSRGVHLSSIAIEKSHLTVERLEALQQFYPQANFVRLDHKINDLRVIKDQAELEKMREAARLADFAIEVGCKEITEGKTEMEILTAIENAIRQKGYSMSFETMVLSGPKAASPHGTPGDRKIQKGDFILFDLGVIYEGYCSDITRTVAFGEPTNEQIAIYEAVRNANERAIAAVKPGIRAMDLDKIARDTIADAGYGEYFTHRLGHGLGISVHEFPSVTGTNEMVLSPGMVFTIEPGVYNTEIAGVRIEDDVVVTADGVEVLTKFTKELVIL
;
A
#
# COMPACT_ATOMS: atom_id res chain seq x y z
N MET A 1 -1.68 -10.32 -16.23
CA MET A 1 -3.16 -10.51 -16.21
C MET A 1 -3.56 -11.97 -16.39
N MET A 2 -3.43 -12.60 -17.55
CA MET A 2 -3.89 -13.99 -17.77
C MET A 2 -3.34 -15.01 -16.76
N ALA A 3 -2.04 -14.91 -16.40
CA ALA A 3 -1.45 -15.81 -15.40
C ALA A 3 -2.08 -15.64 -14.01
N LYS A 4 -2.43 -14.42 -13.60
CA LYS A 4 -3.08 -14.13 -12.31
C LYS A 4 -4.50 -14.68 -12.25
N LEU A 5 -5.27 -14.51 -13.32
CA LEU A 5 -6.61 -15.10 -13.45
C LEU A 5 -6.54 -16.65 -13.43
N GLN A 6 -5.56 -17.24 -14.13
CA GLN A 6 -5.36 -18.68 -14.13
C GLN A 6 -5.01 -19.23 -12.73
N GLN A 7 -4.19 -18.50 -11.97
CA GLN A 7 -3.87 -18.88 -10.58
C GLN A 7 -5.11 -18.86 -9.67
N LEU A 8 -5.99 -17.88 -9.85
CA LEU A 8 -7.26 -17.82 -9.12
C LEU A 8 -8.19 -18.95 -9.55
N GLN A 9 -8.28 -19.21 -10.86
CA GLN A 9 -9.10 -20.32 -11.41
C GLN A 9 -8.62 -21.69 -10.91
N ASN A 10 -7.31 -21.93 -10.89
CA ASN A 10 -6.74 -23.16 -10.34
C ASN A 10 -7.11 -23.33 -8.86
N TYR A 11 -7.04 -22.25 -8.07
CA TYR A 11 -7.47 -22.29 -6.68
C TYR A 11 -8.96 -22.65 -6.54
N LEU A 12 -9.83 -22.10 -7.38
CA LEU A 12 -11.26 -22.44 -7.38
C LEU A 12 -11.48 -23.94 -7.69
N GLN A 13 -10.71 -24.49 -8.62
CA GLN A 13 -10.74 -25.92 -8.96
C GLN A 13 -10.27 -26.79 -7.80
N GLU A 14 -9.12 -26.46 -7.18
CA GLU A 14 -8.55 -27.18 -6.03
C GLU A 14 -9.47 -27.18 -4.81
N GLN A 15 -10.13 -26.04 -4.54
CA GLN A 15 -11.04 -25.90 -3.40
C GLN A 15 -12.49 -26.33 -3.74
N ASN A 16 -12.76 -26.72 -4.98
CA ASN A 16 -14.10 -27.03 -5.50
C ASN A 16 -15.12 -25.90 -5.23
N ILE A 17 -14.71 -24.66 -5.50
CA ILE A 17 -15.54 -23.45 -5.41
C ILE A 17 -15.98 -23.06 -6.82
N ASP A 18 -17.28 -22.78 -7.02
CA ASP A 18 -17.82 -22.59 -8.37
C ASP A 18 -17.39 -21.28 -9.01
N ALA A 19 -17.28 -20.20 -8.21
CA ALA A 19 -16.85 -18.90 -8.70
C ALA A 19 -16.21 -18.04 -7.59
N ALA A 20 -15.46 -17.03 -8.02
CA ALA A 20 -14.99 -15.93 -7.17
C ALA A 20 -15.52 -14.60 -7.72
N PHE A 21 -15.99 -13.74 -6.82
CA PHE A 21 -16.39 -12.38 -7.15
C PHE A 21 -15.46 -11.38 -6.44
N VAL A 22 -14.57 -10.76 -7.22
CA VAL A 22 -13.57 -9.79 -6.77
C VAL A 22 -14.15 -8.40 -6.96
N THR A 23 -14.23 -7.60 -5.91
CA THR A 23 -14.93 -6.30 -5.90
C THR A 23 -14.09 -5.13 -5.38
N THR A 24 -13.01 -5.37 -4.62
CA THR A 24 -12.10 -4.31 -4.21
C THR A 24 -11.44 -3.68 -5.45
N PRO A 25 -11.51 -2.35 -5.67
CA PRO A 25 -10.98 -1.72 -6.88
C PRO A 25 -9.51 -2.09 -7.17
N ASP A 26 -8.65 -2.14 -6.16
CA ASP A 26 -7.25 -2.56 -6.31
C ASP A 26 -7.12 -4.01 -6.77
N ASN A 27 -7.99 -4.91 -6.30
CA ASN A 27 -7.98 -6.30 -6.73
C ASN A 27 -8.61 -6.48 -8.12
N VAL A 28 -9.61 -5.67 -8.46
CA VAL A 28 -10.12 -5.59 -9.84
C VAL A 28 -9.00 -5.14 -10.77
N PHE A 29 -8.25 -4.09 -10.42
CA PHE A 29 -7.06 -3.66 -11.18
C PHE A 29 -6.02 -4.78 -11.29
N TYR A 30 -5.71 -5.49 -10.20
CA TYR A 30 -4.75 -6.59 -10.19
C TYR A 30 -5.07 -7.69 -11.20
N PHE A 31 -6.36 -8.05 -11.32
CA PHE A 31 -6.81 -9.12 -12.22
C PHE A 31 -7.15 -8.65 -13.63
N SER A 32 -7.54 -7.38 -13.82
CA SER A 32 -8.02 -6.86 -15.10
C SER A 32 -7.08 -5.88 -15.79
N GLY A 33 -6.17 -5.25 -15.06
CA GLY A 33 -5.40 -4.09 -15.51
C GLY A 33 -6.22 -2.80 -15.57
N PHE A 34 -7.53 -2.86 -15.34
CA PHE A 34 -8.44 -1.73 -15.38
C PHE A 34 -8.52 -1.05 -14.01
N LYS A 35 -8.02 0.18 -13.93
CA LYS A 35 -8.08 0.99 -12.71
C LYS A 35 -9.29 1.93 -12.78
N SER A 36 -10.23 1.76 -11.86
CA SER A 36 -11.41 2.60 -11.73
C SER A 36 -11.71 2.90 -10.26
N ASN A 37 -12.28 4.08 -10.01
CA ASN A 37 -12.96 4.40 -8.77
C ASN A 37 -14.47 4.49 -9.06
N PRO A 38 -15.22 3.39 -8.89
CA PRO A 38 -16.64 3.33 -9.27
C PRO A 38 -17.57 4.11 -8.35
N HIS A 39 -17.03 4.68 -7.26
CA HIS A 39 -17.81 5.26 -6.16
C HIS A 39 -18.78 4.21 -5.58
N GLU A 40 -20.10 4.49 -5.58
CA GLU A 40 -21.15 3.58 -5.10
C GLU A 40 -21.52 2.47 -6.10
N ARG A 41 -21.11 2.60 -7.37
CA ARG A 41 -21.49 1.69 -8.46
C ARG A 41 -20.85 0.31 -8.32
N LEU A 42 -21.48 -0.68 -8.90
CA LEU A 42 -20.94 -2.04 -8.91
C LEU A 42 -19.76 -2.14 -9.89
N LEU A 43 -18.62 -2.52 -9.36
CA LEU A 43 -17.42 -2.89 -10.10
C LEU A 43 -16.98 -4.27 -9.60
N GLY A 44 -16.59 -5.19 -10.51
CA GLY A 44 -16.05 -6.46 -10.09
C GLY A 44 -15.57 -7.35 -11.24
N VAL A 45 -14.75 -8.33 -10.90
CA VAL A 45 -14.34 -9.41 -11.79
C VAL A 45 -14.95 -10.70 -11.27
N MET A 46 -15.73 -11.36 -12.11
CA MET A 46 -16.25 -12.70 -11.85
C MET A 46 -15.35 -13.74 -12.52
N VAL A 47 -14.78 -14.62 -11.71
CA VAL A 47 -13.92 -15.72 -12.17
C VAL A 47 -14.61 -17.04 -11.85
N PHE A 48 -14.70 -17.93 -12.81
CA PHE A 48 -15.36 -19.23 -12.65
C PHE A 48 -14.35 -20.39 -12.62
N LYS A 49 -14.73 -21.46 -11.99
CA LYS A 49 -13.95 -22.70 -11.95
C LYS A 49 -13.65 -23.25 -13.36
N GLU A 50 -14.62 -23.16 -14.30
CA GLU A 50 -14.52 -23.76 -15.63
C GLU A 50 -14.93 -22.82 -16.78
N ALA A 51 -15.70 -21.74 -16.50
CA ALA A 51 -16.15 -20.80 -17.52
C ALA A 51 -15.20 -19.61 -17.66
N GLU A 52 -15.34 -18.86 -18.77
CA GLU A 52 -14.60 -17.62 -18.98
C GLU A 52 -15.00 -16.54 -17.97
N PRO A 53 -14.03 -15.79 -17.43
CA PRO A 53 -14.31 -14.69 -16.53
C PRO A 53 -14.99 -13.53 -17.27
N PHE A 54 -15.62 -12.63 -16.52
CA PHE A 54 -16.06 -11.35 -17.04
C PHE A 54 -15.83 -10.23 -16.02
N LEU A 55 -15.72 -9.01 -16.53
CA LEU A 55 -15.71 -7.79 -15.74
C LEU A 55 -17.13 -7.20 -15.76
N ILE A 56 -17.64 -6.75 -14.60
CA ILE A 56 -18.83 -5.90 -14.51
C ILE A 56 -18.42 -4.50 -14.04
N CYS A 57 -18.88 -3.47 -14.75
CA CYS A 57 -18.57 -2.08 -14.44
C CYS A 57 -19.70 -1.14 -14.93
N PRO A 58 -19.69 0.16 -14.55
CA PRO A 58 -20.54 1.15 -15.19
C PRO A 58 -20.38 1.11 -16.71
N LYS A 59 -21.49 1.16 -17.47
CA LYS A 59 -21.47 1.01 -18.93
C LYS A 59 -20.56 2.03 -19.63
N MET A 60 -20.47 3.24 -19.06
CA MET A 60 -19.60 4.29 -19.57
C MET A 60 -18.09 3.94 -19.48
N GLU A 61 -17.68 3.04 -18.59
CA GLU A 61 -16.30 2.63 -18.37
C GLU A 61 -15.89 1.38 -19.18
N VAL A 62 -16.84 0.71 -19.85
CA VAL A 62 -16.54 -0.48 -20.67
C VAL A 62 -15.47 -0.22 -21.72
N PRO A 63 -15.46 0.90 -22.47
CA PRO A 63 -14.37 1.19 -23.41
C PRO A 63 -13.00 1.32 -22.76
N ASP A 64 -12.95 1.90 -21.56
CA ASP A 64 -11.70 2.08 -20.81
C ASP A 64 -11.17 0.74 -20.30
N ALA A 65 -12.04 -0.16 -19.84
CA ALA A 65 -11.65 -1.51 -19.44
C ALA A 65 -11.03 -2.30 -20.61
N ILE A 66 -11.61 -2.21 -21.80
CA ILE A 66 -11.09 -2.82 -23.02
C ILE A 66 -9.73 -2.20 -23.39
N SER A 67 -9.62 -0.87 -23.33
CA SER A 67 -8.37 -0.14 -23.62
C SER A 67 -7.27 -0.47 -22.61
N ALA A 68 -7.60 -0.80 -21.38
CA ALA A 68 -6.67 -1.27 -20.35
C ALA A 68 -6.16 -2.71 -20.59
N GLY A 69 -6.67 -3.39 -21.61
CA GLY A 69 -6.24 -4.73 -22.03
C GLY A 69 -7.11 -5.86 -21.49
N TRP A 70 -8.32 -5.58 -21.01
CA TRP A 70 -9.27 -6.64 -20.67
C TRP A 70 -9.77 -7.37 -21.94
N ASN A 71 -9.46 -8.65 -22.07
CA ASN A 71 -9.69 -9.44 -23.29
C ASN A 71 -10.90 -10.38 -23.20
N TYR A 72 -11.64 -10.33 -22.09
CA TYR A 72 -12.88 -11.09 -21.91
C TYR A 72 -14.09 -10.15 -22.00
N GLU A 73 -15.29 -10.69 -21.78
CA GLU A 73 -16.50 -9.87 -21.78
C GLU A 73 -16.44 -8.79 -20.68
N ALA A 74 -16.79 -7.54 -21.06
CA ALA A 74 -17.04 -6.45 -20.13
C ALA A 74 -18.53 -6.13 -20.13
N VAL A 75 -19.21 -6.47 -19.03
CA VAL A 75 -20.64 -6.30 -18.82
C VAL A 75 -20.88 -4.91 -18.23
N GLY A 76 -21.53 -4.05 -18.99
CA GLY A 76 -21.84 -2.69 -18.55
C GLY A 76 -23.26 -2.58 -17.98
N HIS A 77 -23.42 -1.88 -16.85
CA HIS A 77 -24.71 -1.48 -16.29
C HIS A 77 -24.90 0.03 -16.33
N LEU A 78 -26.14 0.49 -16.49
CA LEU A 78 -26.53 1.90 -16.38
C LEU A 78 -26.85 2.24 -14.92
N ASP A 79 -26.86 3.54 -14.60
CA ASP A 79 -27.26 4.02 -13.28
C ASP A 79 -28.74 3.76 -12.97
N THR A 80 -29.55 3.51 -14.01
CA THR A 80 -30.98 3.15 -13.90
C THR A 80 -31.23 1.66 -13.79
N ASP A 81 -30.22 0.83 -13.99
CA ASP A 81 -30.33 -0.62 -13.93
C ASP A 81 -30.19 -1.14 -12.49
N ASN A 82 -30.80 -2.30 -12.22
CA ASN A 82 -30.38 -3.11 -11.10
C ASN A 82 -29.08 -3.86 -11.48
N ALA A 83 -27.94 -3.33 -11.07
CA ALA A 83 -26.62 -3.88 -11.41
C ALA A 83 -26.46 -5.35 -10.97
N TRP A 84 -27.15 -5.78 -9.90
CA TRP A 84 -27.13 -7.15 -9.41
C TRP A 84 -27.92 -8.10 -10.32
N GLU A 85 -29.03 -7.61 -10.93
CA GLU A 85 -29.77 -8.35 -11.94
C GLU A 85 -28.94 -8.48 -13.23
N VAL A 86 -28.22 -7.42 -13.64
CA VAL A 86 -27.29 -7.46 -14.77
C VAL A 86 -26.19 -8.51 -14.52
N LEU A 87 -25.61 -8.51 -13.32
CA LEU A 87 -24.63 -9.53 -12.89
C LEU A 87 -25.21 -10.94 -12.96
N ALA A 88 -26.39 -11.17 -12.40
CA ALA A 88 -27.05 -12.47 -12.37
C ALA A 88 -27.37 -12.98 -13.78
N ASN A 89 -27.81 -12.10 -14.68
CA ASN A 89 -28.08 -12.45 -16.08
C ASN A 89 -26.79 -12.82 -16.83
N ALA A 90 -25.69 -12.11 -16.59
CA ALA A 90 -24.38 -12.44 -17.16
C ALA A 90 -23.84 -13.78 -16.67
N ILE A 91 -24.06 -14.14 -15.41
CA ILE A 91 -23.72 -15.47 -14.88
C ILE A 91 -24.61 -16.55 -15.52
N LYS A 92 -25.92 -16.31 -15.59
CA LYS A 92 -26.89 -17.25 -16.17
C LYS A 92 -26.61 -17.56 -17.63
N SER A 93 -26.20 -16.59 -18.44
CA SER A 93 -25.85 -16.76 -19.84
C SER A 93 -24.69 -17.73 -20.06
N ARG A 94 -23.85 -17.97 -19.06
CA ARG A 94 -22.75 -18.94 -19.09
C ARG A 94 -23.16 -20.36 -18.73
N GLY A 95 -24.42 -20.56 -18.34
CA GLY A 95 -24.94 -21.87 -17.96
C GLY A 95 -24.34 -22.45 -16.68
N VAL A 96 -23.70 -21.58 -15.85
CA VAL A 96 -23.05 -22.00 -14.61
C VAL A 96 -24.07 -22.02 -13.47
N HIS A 97 -24.07 -23.11 -12.70
CA HIS A 97 -24.79 -23.16 -11.42
C HIS A 97 -23.85 -22.84 -10.27
N LEU A 98 -24.25 -21.91 -9.44
CA LEU A 98 -23.43 -21.45 -8.30
C LEU A 98 -23.98 -21.98 -6.99
N SER A 99 -23.31 -22.97 -6.41
CA SER A 99 -23.54 -23.49 -5.04
C SER A 99 -22.56 -22.89 -4.04
N SER A 100 -21.42 -22.34 -4.52
CA SER A 100 -20.40 -21.71 -3.71
C SER A 100 -19.77 -20.53 -4.45
N ILE A 101 -19.66 -19.39 -3.74
CA ILE A 101 -19.06 -18.16 -4.27
C ILE A 101 -18.02 -17.65 -3.28
N ALA A 102 -16.77 -17.53 -3.73
CA ALA A 102 -15.72 -16.87 -2.96
C ALA A 102 -15.82 -15.35 -3.09
N ILE A 103 -15.84 -14.65 -1.99
CA ILE A 103 -16.01 -13.19 -1.92
C ILE A 103 -14.97 -12.54 -1.00
N GLU A 104 -14.67 -11.29 -1.22
CA GLU A 104 -13.83 -10.48 -0.35
C GLU A 104 -14.66 -10.00 0.86
N LYS A 105 -14.63 -10.79 1.95
CA LYS A 105 -15.41 -10.49 3.17
C LYS A 105 -14.94 -9.24 3.90
N SER A 106 -13.72 -8.78 3.65
CA SER A 106 -13.19 -7.54 4.19
C SER A 106 -13.68 -6.29 3.47
N HIS A 107 -14.21 -6.44 2.25
CA HIS A 107 -14.64 -5.32 1.40
C HIS A 107 -16.15 -5.31 1.09
N LEU A 108 -16.72 -6.50 0.83
CA LEU A 108 -18.13 -6.58 0.45
C LEU A 108 -19.03 -6.14 1.62
N THR A 109 -19.78 -5.07 1.44
CA THR A 109 -20.70 -4.59 2.47
C THR A 109 -21.84 -5.59 2.71
N VAL A 110 -22.49 -5.50 3.87
CA VAL A 110 -23.66 -6.34 4.19
C VAL A 110 -24.75 -6.16 3.16
N GLU A 111 -25.08 -4.92 2.78
CA GLU A 111 -26.08 -4.60 1.76
C GLU A 111 -25.77 -5.27 0.42
N ARG A 112 -24.50 -5.23 -0.04
CA ARG A 112 -24.07 -5.89 -1.27
C ARG A 112 -24.13 -7.41 -1.18
N LEU A 113 -23.83 -7.98 -0.02
CA LEU A 113 -23.98 -9.41 0.22
C LEU A 113 -25.46 -9.83 0.21
N GLU A 114 -26.33 -9.08 0.85
CA GLU A 114 -27.78 -9.33 0.85
C GLU A 114 -28.36 -9.24 -0.56
N ALA A 115 -27.95 -8.26 -1.37
CA ALA A 115 -28.33 -8.17 -2.76
C ALA A 115 -27.89 -9.39 -3.58
N LEU A 116 -26.66 -9.87 -3.38
CA LEU A 116 -26.16 -11.08 -4.04
C LEU A 116 -26.92 -12.33 -3.59
N GLN A 117 -27.27 -12.44 -2.31
CA GLN A 117 -28.05 -13.54 -1.73
C GLN A 117 -29.47 -13.62 -2.27
N GLN A 118 -30.09 -12.50 -2.70
CA GLN A 118 -31.40 -12.54 -3.35
C GLN A 118 -31.39 -13.34 -4.64
N PHE A 119 -30.30 -13.30 -5.40
CA PHE A 119 -30.14 -14.06 -6.65
C PHE A 119 -29.60 -15.49 -6.42
N TYR A 120 -28.82 -15.68 -5.36
CA TYR A 120 -28.17 -16.95 -5.00
C TYR A 120 -28.45 -17.37 -3.55
N PRO A 121 -29.73 -17.60 -3.18
CA PRO A 121 -30.11 -17.83 -1.77
C PRO A 121 -29.57 -19.14 -1.19
N GLN A 122 -29.18 -20.09 -2.05
CA GLN A 122 -28.64 -21.39 -1.63
C GLN A 122 -27.10 -21.46 -1.74
N ALA A 123 -26.46 -20.39 -2.23
CA ALA A 123 -25.01 -20.40 -2.37
C ALA A 123 -24.31 -20.23 -1.01
N ASN A 124 -23.23 -20.98 -0.82
CA ASN A 124 -22.32 -20.78 0.31
C ASN A 124 -21.28 -19.69 -0.04
N PHE A 125 -21.21 -18.64 0.77
CA PHE A 125 -20.26 -17.53 0.58
C PHE A 125 -19.00 -17.76 1.41
N VAL A 126 -17.91 -18.13 0.72
CA VAL A 126 -16.60 -18.40 1.34
C VAL A 126 -15.67 -17.21 1.25
N ARG A 127 -14.66 -17.14 2.12
CA ARG A 127 -13.69 -16.04 2.16
C ARG A 127 -12.64 -16.19 1.07
N LEU A 128 -12.43 -15.13 0.29
CA LEU A 128 -11.42 -15.03 -0.77
C LEU A 128 -10.16 -14.26 -0.34
N ASP A 129 -10.28 -13.39 0.66
CA ASP A 129 -9.25 -12.41 1.04
C ASP A 129 -7.85 -13.02 1.18
N HIS A 130 -7.73 -14.17 1.85
CA HIS A 130 -6.42 -14.82 2.06
C HIS A 130 -5.77 -15.21 0.75
N LYS A 131 -6.55 -15.78 -0.20
CA LYS A 131 -6.00 -16.18 -1.49
C LYS A 131 -5.52 -14.99 -2.32
N ILE A 132 -6.25 -13.88 -2.28
CA ILE A 132 -5.82 -12.65 -2.97
C ILE A 132 -4.54 -12.10 -2.34
N ASN A 133 -4.45 -12.09 -1.01
CA ASN A 133 -3.23 -11.70 -0.31
C ASN A 133 -2.02 -12.57 -0.72
N ASP A 134 -2.20 -13.89 -0.78
CA ASP A 134 -1.15 -14.84 -1.22
C ASP A 134 -0.70 -14.59 -2.67
N LEU A 135 -1.63 -14.17 -3.54
CA LEU A 135 -1.31 -13.85 -4.94
C LEU A 135 -0.58 -12.52 -5.08
N ARG A 136 -0.92 -11.51 -4.26
CA ARG A 136 -0.37 -10.16 -4.31
C ARG A 136 0.94 -10.00 -3.54
N VAL A 137 1.18 -10.85 -2.54
CA VAL A 137 2.35 -10.71 -1.64
C VAL A 137 3.68 -10.88 -2.38
N ILE A 138 3.73 -11.77 -3.37
CA ILE A 138 4.91 -11.98 -4.22
C ILE A 138 4.77 -11.18 -5.51
N LYS A 139 5.60 -10.16 -5.66
CA LYS A 139 5.63 -9.31 -6.85
C LYS A 139 6.45 -9.97 -7.95
N ASP A 140 5.92 -9.94 -9.17
CA ASP A 140 6.70 -10.32 -10.36
C ASP A 140 7.67 -9.21 -10.78
N GLN A 141 8.55 -9.50 -11.74
CA GLN A 141 9.58 -8.54 -12.17
C GLN A 141 8.99 -7.25 -12.74
N ALA A 142 7.88 -7.33 -13.47
CA ALA A 142 7.23 -6.15 -14.03
C ALA A 142 6.58 -5.27 -12.94
N GLU A 143 6.03 -5.88 -11.89
CA GLU A 143 5.52 -5.17 -10.72
C GLU A 143 6.67 -4.47 -9.96
N LEU A 144 7.80 -5.16 -9.77
CA LEU A 144 8.98 -4.59 -9.09
C LEU A 144 9.58 -3.41 -9.87
N GLU A 145 9.60 -3.45 -11.21
CA GLU A 145 10.06 -2.32 -12.03
C GLU A 145 9.21 -1.07 -11.81
N LYS A 146 7.89 -1.22 -11.72
CA LYS A 146 6.98 -0.11 -11.41
C LYS A 146 7.21 0.44 -10.00
N MET A 147 7.41 -0.42 -9.03
CA MET A 147 7.67 -0.02 -7.65
C MET A 147 9.02 0.71 -7.50
N ARG A 148 10.05 0.29 -8.23
CA ARG A 148 11.34 1.02 -8.28
C ARG A 148 11.17 2.43 -8.84
N GLU A 149 10.36 2.60 -9.87
CA GLU A 149 10.10 3.94 -10.44
C GLU A 149 9.24 4.78 -9.50
N ALA A 150 8.24 4.20 -8.83
CA ALA A 150 7.47 4.88 -7.80
C ALA A 150 8.37 5.37 -6.64
N ALA A 151 9.30 4.52 -6.16
CA ALA A 151 10.27 4.87 -5.12
C ALA A 151 11.23 5.99 -5.57
N ARG A 152 11.72 5.96 -6.83
CA ARG A 152 12.55 7.03 -7.41
C ARG A 152 11.81 8.37 -7.46
N LEU A 153 10.50 8.36 -7.73
CA LEU A 153 9.67 9.56 -7.73
C LEU A 153 9.44 10.08 -6.29
N ALA A 154 9.33 9.19 -5.30
CA ALA A 154 9.25 9.57 -3.90
C ALA A 154 10.56 10.17 -3.38
N ASP A 155 11.73 9.62 -3.75
CA ASP A 155 13.03 10.24 -3.47
C ASP A 155 13.11 11.67 -4.01
N PHE A 156 12.67 11.89 -5.26
CA PHE A 156 12.58 13.23 -5.85
C PHE A 156 11.63 14.15 -5.06
N ALA A 157 10.50 13.63 -4.56
CA ALA A 157 9.56 14.41 -3.76
C ALA A 157 10.19 14.88 -2.43
N ILE A 158 10.97 14.02 -1.76
CA ILE A 158 11.74 14.40 -0.57
C ILE A 158 12.78 15.49 -0.90
N GLU A 159 13.50 15.36 -2.04
CA GLU A 159 14.45 16.41 -2.47
C GLU A 159 13.78 17.77 -2.67
N VAL A 160 12.57 17.79 -3.25
CA VAL A 160 11.77 19.01 -3.39
C VAL A 160 11.43 19.56 -2.02
N GLY A 161 10.94 18.73 -1.10
CA GLY A 161 10.59 19.12 0.25
C GLY A 161 11.77 19.77 0.98
N CYS A 162 12.96 19.16 0.92
CA CYS A 162 14.17 19.71 1.52
C CYS A 162 14.56 21.09 0.96
N LYS A 163 14.46 21.28 -0.35
CA LYS A 163 14.76 22.57 -1.02
C LYS A 163 13.79 23.69 -0.65
N GLU A 164 12.57 23.31 -0.26
CA GLU A 164 11.51 24.26 0.10
C GLU A 164 11.57 24.69 1.57
N ILE A 165 12.38 24.05 2.42
CA ILE A 165 12.54 24.43 3.82
C ILE A 165 13.25 25.79 3.91
N THR A 166 12.54 26.77 4.46
CA THR A 166 13.06 28.08 4.81
C THR A 166 12.37 28.60 6.06
N GLU A 167 13.05 29.46 6.85
CA GLU A 167 12.46 30.03 8.05
C GLU A 167 11.15 30.77 7.77
N GLY A 168 10.13 30.48 8.53
CA GLY A 168 8.81 31.12 8.44
C GLY A 168 7.86 30.53 7.38
N LYS A 169 8.33 29.63 6.53
CA LYS A 169 7.46 28.88 5.61
C LYS A 169 6.61 27.89 6.40
N THR A 170 5.36 27.69 6.00
CA THR A 170 4.47 26.77 6.69
C THR A 170 4.63 25.33 6.18
N GLU A 171 4.23 24.35 7.01
CA GLU A 171 4.16 22.93 6.61
C GLU A 171 3.33 22.74 5.35
N MET A 172 2.18 23.44 5.25
CA MET A 172 1.27 23.36 4.11
C MET A 172 1.87 23.96 2.83
N GLU A 173 2.67 25.03 2.91
CA GLU A 173 3.36 25.59 1.74
C GLU A 173 4.40 24.62 1.19
N ILE A 174 5.14 23.91 2.06
CA ILE A 174 6.12 22.90 1.66
C ILE A 174 5.40 21.70 1.04
N LEU A 175 4.34 21.18 1.69
CA LEU A 175 3.50 20.10 1.16
C LEU A 175 2.98 20.43 -0.24
N THR A 176 2.44 21.66 -0.41
CA THR A 176 1.89 22.10 -1.69
C THR A 176 2.95 22.10 -2.79
N ALA A 177 4.17 22.52 -2.48
CA ALA A 177 5.28 22.51 -3.44
C ALA A 177 5.66 21.08 -3.85
N ILE A 178 5.72 20.14 -2.89
CA ILE A 178 6.00 18.71 -3.14
C ILE A 178 4.94 18.13 -4.09
N GLU A 179 3.66 18.25 -3.73
CA GLU A 179 2.58 17.67 -4.54
C GLU A 179 2.49 18.29 -5.94
N ASN A 180 2.70 19.61 -6.05
CA ASN A 180 2.74 20.28 -7.35
C ASN A 180 3.89 19.75 -8.22
N ALA A 181 5.07 19.50 -7.65
CA ALA A 181 6.20 18.97 -8.41
C ALA A 181 5.92 17.56 -8.95
N ILE A 182 5.24 16.70 -8.17
CA ILE A 182 4.82 15.36 -8.62
C ILE A 182 3.73 15.46 -9.67
N ARG A 183 2.71 16.32 -9.49
CA ARG A 183 1.65 16.55 -10.48
C ARG A 183 2.17 17.09 -11.81
N GLN A 184 3.18 17.98 -11.78
CA GLN A 184 3.83 18.49 -13.00
C GLN A 184 4.54 17.38 -13.80
N LYS A 185 4.97 16.31 -13.13
CA LYS A 185 5.50 15.10 -13.81
C LYS A 185 4.41 14.16 -14.32
N GLY A 186 3.12 14.45 -14.07
CA GLY A 186 1.98 13.63 -14.50
C GLY A 186 1.61 12.51 -13.50
N TYR A 187 2.12 12.54 -12.27
CA TYR A 187 1.86 11.52 -11.26
C TYR A 187 1.02 12.04 -10.09
N SER A 188 0.58 11.14 -9.22
CA SER A 188 -0.16 11.45 -8.00
C SER A 188 0.52 10.84 -6.78
N MET A 189 0.24 11.41 -5.61
CA MET A 189 0.67 10.84 -4.35
C MET A 189 -0.09 9.53 -4.07
N SER A 190 0.53 8.60 -3.36
CA SER A 190 -0.05 7.30 -2.96
C SER A 190 -1.00 7.44 -1.76
N PHE A 191 -0.77 8.45 -0.94
CA PHE A 191 -1.58 8.83 0.22
C PHE A 191 -1.43 10.34 0.50
N GLU A 192 -2.07 10.82 1.57
CA GLU A 192 -1.97 12.22 2.00
C GLU A 192 -0.57 12.52 2.50
N THR A 193 0.15 13.42 1.81
CA THR A 193 1.51 13.83 2.15
C THR A 193 1.57 14.43 3.56
N MET A 194 2.49 13.97 4.39
CA MET A 194 2.76 14.57 5.70
C MET A 194 4.04 15.41 5.65
N VAL A 195 3.93 16.65 6.12
CA VAL A 195 5.06 17.54 6.44
C VAL A 195 4.81 18.06 7.84
N LEU A 196 5.54 17.54 8.81
CA LEU A 196 5.37 17.87 10.23
C LEU A 196 6.64 18.45 10.78
N SER A 197 6.55 19.52 11.58
CA SER A 197 7.72 20.25 12.05
C SER A 197 7.73 20.45 13.56
N GLY A 198 8.94 20.45 14.16
CA GLY A 198 9.16 20.64 15.58
C GLY A 198 8.33 19.66 16.43
N PRO A 199 7.58 20.14 17.44
CA PRO A 199 6.78 19.26 18.30
C PRO A 199 5.74 18.41 17.55
N LYS A 200 5.22 18.86 16.40
CA LYS A 200 4.25 18.10 15.61
C LYS A 200 4.87 16.87 14.96
N ALA A 201 6.17 16.85 14.70
CA ALA A 201 6.85 15.66 14.19
C ALA A 201 6.74 14.46 15.15
N ALA A 202 6.46 14.69 16.43
CA ALA A 202 6.19 13.62 17.41
C ALA A 202 4.75 13.07 17.36
N SER A 203 3.94 13.49 16.39
CA SER A 203 2.59 12.92 16.15
C SER A 203 2.64 11.96 14.96
N PRO A 204 2.55 10.62 15.14
CA PRO A 204 2.71 9.65 14.04
C PRO A 204 1.69 9.83 12.91
N HIS A 205 0.49 10.34 13.22
CA HIS A 205 -0.59 10.65 12.27
C HIS A 205 -0.96 12.13 12.29
N GLY A 206 0.03 13.00 12.48
CA GLY A 206 -0.18 14.44 12.48
C GLY A 206 -0.64 14.94 11.12
N THR A 207 -1.42 16.04 11.10
CA THR A 207 -1.85 16.68 9.87
C THR A 207 -1.06 17.97 9.65
N PRO A 208 -0.48 18.19 8.46
CA PRO A 208 0.18 19.44 8.10
C PRO A 208 -0.74 20.66 8.29
N GLY A 209 -0.17 21.81 8.63
CA GLY A 209 -0.96 23.02 8.89
C GLY A 209 -0.17 24.30 8.64
N ASP A 210 -0.58 25.35 9.32
CA ASP A 210 -0.02 26.71 9.23
C ASP A 210 1.16 26.95 10.16
N ARG A 211 1.65 25.90 10.86
CA ARG A 211 2.86 26.02 11.68
C ARG A 211 4.04 26.43 10.81
N LYS A 212 4.72 27.48 11.24
CA LYS A 212 5.90 28.02 10.57
C LYS A 212 7.16 27.30 11.01
N ILE A 213 7.99 26.91 10.03
CA ILE A 213 9.29 26.31 10.26
C ILE A 213 10.21 27.29 11.01
N GLN A 214 10.90 26.79 12.01
CA GLN A 214 11.83 27.56 12.88
C GLN A 214 13.17 26.82 12.98
N LYS A 215 14.24 27.56 13.21
CA LYS A 215 15.57 26.98 13.50
C LYS A 215 15.51 26.09 14.74
N GLY A 216 16.14 24.92 14.66
CA GLY A 216 16.08 23.88 15.69
C GLY A 216 14.94 22.86 15.50
N ASP A 217 14.04 23.08 14.51
CA ASP A 217 13.02 22.09 14.19
C ASP A 217 13.61 20.85 13.50
N PHE A 218 13.13 19.67 13.88
CA PHE A 218 13.09 18.53 12.98
C PHE A 218 11.87 18.64 12.10
N ILE A 219 12.03 18.34 10.80
CA ILE A 219 10.95 18.27 9.83
C ILE A 219 10.86 16.83 9.34
N LEU A 220 9.72 16.21 9.57
CA LEU A 220 9.38 14.87 9.12
C LEU A 220 8.56 14.97 7.85
N PHE A 221 9.04 14.34 6.81
CA PHE A 221 8.33 14.08 5.55
C PHE A 221 7.90 12.61 5.53
N ASP A 222 6.63 12.37 5.25
CA ASP A 222 6.09 11.05 4.98
C ASP A 222 5.19 11.16 3.76
N LEU A 223 5.58 10.47 2.69
CA LEU A 223 4.97 10.59 1.38
C LEU A 223 5.27 9.38 0.50
N GLY A 224 4.44 9.18 -0.49
CA GLY A 224 4.66 8.20 -1.53
C GLY A 224 4.05 8.63 -2.85
N VAL A 225 4.44 7.98 -3.93
CA VAL A 225 4.00 8.29 -5.30
C VAL A 225 3.44 7.04 -5.96
N ILE A 226 2.40 7.20 -6.79
CA ILE A 226 1.85 6.13 -7.61
C ILE A 226 2.47 6.18 -9.00
N TYR A 227 3.07 5.06 -9.42
CA TYR A 227 3.53 4.86 -10.79
C TYR A 227 2.85 3.63 -11.41
N GLU A 228 2.11 3.82 -12.49
CA GLU A 228 1.36 2.77 -13.19
C GLU A 228 0.53 1.85 -12.26
N GLY A 229 -0.08 2.44 -11.24
CA GLY A 229 -0.94 1.75 -10.28
C GLY A 229 -0.22 1.13 -9.08
N TYR A 230 1.10 1.24 -8.97
CA TYR A 230 1.89 0.75 -7.84
C TYR A 230 2.37 1.92 -6.97
N CYS A 231 2.30 1.73 -5.66
CA CYS A 231 2.66 2.73 -4.65
C CYS A 231 4.13 2.61 -4.25
N SER A 232 4.71 3.73 -3.84
CA SER A 232 5.88 3.79 -2.96
C SER A 232 5.49 4.44 -1.64
N ASP A 233 6.38 4.31 -0.66
CA ASP A 233 6.26 4.89 0.67
C ASP A 233 7.65 5.26 1.20
N ILE A 234 7.82 6.46 1.74
CA ILE A 234 9.09 6.90 2.29
C ILE A 234 8.89 7.93 3.39
N THR A 235 9.52 7.71 4.52
CA THR A 235 9.66 8.75 5.55
C THR A 235 11.11 9.16 5.71
N ARG A 236 11.33 10.47 5.77
CA ARG A 236 12.62 11.08 6.16
C ARG A 236 12.39 12.20 7.16
N THR A 237 13.32 12.29 8.10
CA THR A 237 13.39 13.42 9.04
C THR A 237 14.68 14.19 8.78
N VAL A 238 14.57 15.52 8.68
CA VAL A 238 15.72 16.42 8.47
C VAL A 238 15.72 17.50 9.56
N ALA A 239 16.87 18.15 9.80
CA ALA A 239 16.99 19.27 10.73
C ALA A 239 17.02 20.60 9.98
N PHE A 240 16.38 21.63 10.54
CA PHE A 240 16.55 23.01 10.10
C PHE A 240 17.33 23.82 11.13
N GLY A 241 18.60 24.17 10.80
CA GLY A 241 19.57 24.68 11.74
C GLY A 241 20.16 23.60 12.65
N GLU A 242 21.00 23.99 13.60
CA GLU A 242 21.73 23.05 14.47
C GLU A 242 20.79 22.27 15.42
N PRO A 243 20.75 20.96 15.35
CA PRO A 243 19.95 20.12 16.27
C PRO A 243 20.66 20.01 17.63
N THR A 244 19.90 19.74 18.68
CA THR A 244 20.44 19.42 20.01
C THR A 244 21.05 18.02 20.05
N ASN A 245 21.92 17.75 21.01
CA ASN A 245 22.51 16.43 21.23
C ASN A 245 21.43 15.35 21.48
N GLU A 246 20.34 15.70 22.16
CA GLU A 246 19.22 14.79 22.43
C GLU A 246 18.44 14.46 21.17
N GLN A 247 18.20 15.44 20.29
CA GLN A 247 17.59 15.22 18.98
C GLN A 247 18.47 14.31 18.11
N ILE A 248 19.78 14.54 18.07
CA ILE A 248 20.74 13.70 17.36
C ILE A 248 20.69 12.26 17.90
N ALA A 249 20.66 12.07 19.24
CA ALA A 249 20.62 10.76 19.86
C ALA A 249 19.36 9.97 19.47
N ILE A 250 18.19 10.62 19.43
CA ILE A 250 16.95 10.01 18.95
C ILE A 250 17.06 9.66 17.47
N TYR A 251 17.58 10.56 16.63
CA TYR A 251 17.76 10.32 15.19
C TYR A 251 18.62 9.09 14.94
N GLU A 252 19.77 9.01 15.60
CA GLU A 252 20.71 7.89 15.46
C GLU A 252 20.11 6.56 15.95
N ALA A 253 19.30 6.58 17.01
CA ALA A 253 18.61 5.38 17.49
C ALA A 253 17.64 4.84 16.42
N VAL A 254 16.87 5.73 15.78
CA VAL A 254 15.91 5.34 14.71
C VAL A 254 16.67 4.91 13.46
N ARG A 255 17.71 5.64 13.03
CA ARG A 255 18.53 5.27 11.88
C ARG A 255 19.15 3.89 12.06
N ASN A 256 19.79 3.64 13.20
CA ASN A 256 20.39 2.35 13.50
C ASN A 256 19.36 1.22 13.52
N ALA A 257 18.14 1.47 14.02
CA ALA A 257 17.07 0.48 14.02
C ALA A 257 16.62 0.14 12.59
N ASN A 258 16.44 1.15 11.72
CA ASN A 258 16.11 0.96 10.31
C ASN A 258 17.22 0.16 9.59
N GLU A 259 18.47 0.59 9.69
CA GLU A 259 19.61 -0.05 9.01
C GLU A 259 19.83 -1.50 9.47
N ARG A 260 19.73 -1.77 10.78
CA ARG A 260 19.87 -3.14 11.33
C ARG A 260 18.73 -4.05 10.92
N ALA A 261 17.49 -3.54 10.91
CA ALA A 261 16.33 -4.32 10.45
C ALA A 261 16.47 -4.64 8.95
N ILE A 262 16.83 -3.66 8.10
CA ILE A 262 17.08 -3.86 6.67
C ILE A 262 18.21 -4.89 6.43
N ALA A 263 19.33 -4.77 7.13
CA ALA A 263 20.47 -5.68 7.00
C ALA A 263 20.12 -7.13 7.38
N ALA A 264 19.09 -7.34 8.19
CA ALA A 264 18.62 -8.67 8.57
C ALA A 264 17.63 -9.29 7.57
N VAL A 265 17.09 -8.51 6.62
CA VAL A 265 16.13 -9.01 5.62
C VAL A 265 16.80 -10.02 4.69
N LYS A 266 16.24 -11.21 4.65
CA LYS A 266 16.65 -12.30 3.74
C LYS A 266 15.55 -13.35 3.65
N PRO A 267 15.56 -14.22 2.64
CA PRO A 267 14.65 -15.36 2.60
C PRO A 267 14.78 -16.23 3.86
N GLY A 268 13.65 -16.64 4.41
CA GLY A 268 13.60 -17.51 5.58
C GLY A 268 13.55 -16.82 6.95
N ILE A 269 13.77 -15.49 7.03
CA ILE A 269 13.52 -14.73 8.27
C ILE A 269 12.02 -14.55 8.49
N ARG A 270 11.58 -14.49 9.75
CA ARG A 270 10.18 -14.19 10.07
C ARG A 270 9.97 -12.69 10.19
N ALA A 271 8.77 -12.21 9.82
CA ALA A 271 8.40 -10.79 9.96
C ALA A 271 8.58 -10.30 11.42
N MET A 272 8.19 -11.11 12.41
CA MET A 272 8.34 -10.78 13.83
C MET A 272 9.80 -10.61 14.28
N ASP A 273 10.74 -11.30 13.63
CA ASP A 273 12.16 -11.19 13.99
C ASP A 273 12.73 -9.84 13.54
N LEU A 274 12.25 -9.28 12.42
CA LEU A 274 12.62 -7.92 11.97
C LEU A 274 12.08 -6.86 12.93
N ASP A 275 10.80 -6.95 13.32
CA ASP A 275 10.20 -6.03 14.31
C ASP A 275 10.98 -6.05 15.62
N LYS A 276 11.36 -7.27 16.08
CA LYS A 276 12.16 -7.42 17.29
C LYS A 276 13.53 -6.74 17.19
N ILE A 277 14.23 -6.89 16.06
CA ILE A 277 15.56 -6.26 15.86
C ILE A 277 15.46 -4.74 15.96
N ALA A 278 14.47 -4.13 15.30
CA ALA A 278 14.29 -2.68 15.36
C ALA A 278 13.90 -2.22 16.77
N ARG A 279 12.97 -2.92 17.40
CA ARG A 279 12.46 -2.62 18.74
C ARG A 279 13.54 -2.72 19.81
N ASP A 280 14.31 -3.79 19.80
CA ASP A 280 15.44 -3.98 20.71
C ASP A 280 16.49 -2.87 20.50
N THR A 281 16.79 -2.47 19.26
CA THR A 281 17.76 -1.41 18.96
C THR A 281 17.32 -0.06 19.56
N ILE A 282 16.04 0.29 19.43
CA ILE A 282 15.50 1.53 20.01
C ILE A 282 15.44 1.44 21.53
N ALA A 283 15.09 0.28 22.09
CA ALA A 283 15.03 0.06 23.54
C ALA A 283 16.41 0.12 24.20
N ASP A 284 17.45 -0.45 23.57
CA ASP A 284 18.85 -0.40 24.05
C ASP A 284 19.39 1.03 24.06
N ALA A 285 18.88 1.91 23.17
CA ALA A 285 19.18 3.34 23.16
C ALA A 285 18.38 4.15 24.21
N GLY A 286 17.46 3.51 24.95
CA GLY A 286 16.66 4.17 26.00
C GLY A 286 15.33 4.76 25.54
N TYR A 287 14.89 4.49 24.29
CA TYR A 287 13.69 5.10 23.69
C TYR A 287 12.56 4.08 23.41
N GLY A 288 12.62 2.88 23.98
CA GLY A 288 11.69 1.77 23.67
C GLY A 288 10.21 2.12 23.89
N GLU A 289 9.87 2.93 24.87
CA GLU A 289 8.48 3.36 25.19
C GLU A 289 7.89 4.29 24.11
N TYR A 290 8.73 4.96 23.32
CA TYR A 290 8.32 5.90 22.28
C TYR A 290 8.14 5.26 20.89
N PHE A 291 8.45 3.97 20.71
CA PHE A 291 8.19 3.22 19.48
C PHE A 291 6.87 2.43 19.60
N THR A 292 5.77 3.05 19.22
CA THR A 292 4.41 2.62 19.57
C THR A 292 3.63 1.91 18.44
N HIS A 293 4.18 1.81 17.23
CA HIS A 293 3.53 1.13 16.11
C HIS A 293 4.30 -0.11 15.63
N ARG A 294 3.77 -0.85 14.67
CA ARG A 294 4.45 -1.98 14.00
C ARG A 294 5.67 -1.47 13.21
N LEU A 295 6.61 -2.36 12.93
CA LEU A 295 7.80 -2.00 12.16
C LEU A 295 7.50 -1.63 10.70
N GLY A 296 6.43 -2.20 10.09
CA GLY A 296 6.10 -1.92 8.71
C GLY A 296 4.92 -2.74 8.18
N HIS A 297 4.66 -2.59 6.91
CA HIS A 297 3.55 -3.24 6.20
C HIS A 297 3.93 -3.60 4.77
N GLY A 298 3.22 -4.57 4.19
CA GLY A 298 3.31 -4.86 2.77
C GLY A 298 2.90 -3.65 1.93
N LEU A 299 3.48 -3.54 0.76
CA LEU A 299 3.30 -2.45 -0.18
C LEU A 299 3.13 -3.01 -1.60
N GLY A 300 2.37 -2.33 -2.44
CA GLY A 300 2.18 -2.70 -3.84
C GLY A 300 1.16 -1.82 -4.55
N ILE A 301 0.02 -2.38 -4.96
CA ILE A 301 -1.08 -1.62 -5.54
C ILE A 301 -1.75 -0.73 -4.49
N SER A 302 -1.92 -1.26 -3.29
CA SER A 302 -2.35 -0.47 -2.12
C SER A 302 -1.12 -0.09 -1.31
N VAL A 303 -1.18 1.06 -0.63
CA VAL A 303 -0.11 1.50 0.29
C VAL A 303 0.04 0.49 1.41
N HIS A 304 -1.06 0.08 2.04
CA HIS A 304 -1.06 -0.94 3.06
C HIS A 304 -1.57 -2.28 2.49
N GLU A 305 -0.67 -3.23 2.35
CA GLU A 305 -0.97 -4.61 1.96
C GLU A 305 -0.48 -5.62 3.01
N PHE A 306 -0.75 -6.87 2.75
CA PHE A 306 -0.13 -7.98 3.46
C PHE A 306 1.34 -8.17 2.98
N PRO A 307 2.31 -8.50 3.87
CA PRO A 307 2.13 -8.82 5.28
C PRO A 307 2.24 -7.60 6.21
N SER A 308 1.74 -7.73 7.46
CA SER A 308 2.10 -6.81 8.55
C SER A 308 3.42 -7.24 9.16
N VAL A 309 4.41 -6.33 9.23
CA VAL A 309 5.70 -6.57 9.88
C VAL A 309 5.58 -6.13 11.34
N THR A 310 5.23 -7.07 12.20
CA THR A 310 4.92 -6.84 13.63
C THR A 310 5.43 -8.00 14.50
N GLY A 311 5.68 -7.73 15.77
CA GLY A 311 6.21 -8.70 16.74
C GLY A 311 5.36 -9.96 16.99
N THR A 312 4.17 -10.06 16.38
CA THR A 312 3.28 -11.24 16.46
C THR A 312 3.15 -12.01 15.14
N ASN A 313 3.77 -11.53 14.05
CA ASN A 313 3.62 -12.16 12.75
C ASN A 313 4.76 -13.17 12.50
N GLU A 314 4.45 -14.46 12.57
CA GLU A 314 5.39 -15.56 12.35
C GLU A 314 5.65 -15.87 10.86
N MET A 315 5.06 -15.09 9.94
CA MET A 315 5.23 -15.30 8.50
C MET A 315 6.70 -15.30 8.11
N VAL A 316 7.09 -16.35 7.40
CA VAL A 316 8.43 -16.48 6.82
C VAL A 316 8.50 -15.71 5.51
N LEU A 317 9.48 -14.81 5.41
CA LEU A 317 9.65 -13.96 4.24
C LEU A 317 10.28 -14.72 3.07
N SER A 318 9.80 -14.43 1.88
CA SER A 318 10.22 -15.09 0.63
C SER A 318 10.60 -14.07 -0.44
N PRO A 319 11.45 -14.43 -1.42
CA PRO A 319 11.80 -13.55 -2.53
C PRO A 319 10.56 -12.99 -3.26
N GLY A 320 10.61 -11.71 -3.63
CA GLY A 320 9.52 -10.99 -4.27
C GLY A 320 8.52 -10.33 -3.30
N MET A 321 8.64 -10.57 -1.99
CA MET A 321 7.86 -9.82 -0.99
C MET A 321 8.40 -8.40 -0.88
N VAL A 322 7.49 -7.41 -0.90
CA VAL A 322 7.80 -5.98 -0.73
C VAL A 322 7.05 -5.47 0.49
N PHE A 323 7.77 -4.71 1.33
CA PHE A 323 7.20 -4.12 2.56
C PHE A 323 8.05 -2.93 3.01
N THR A 324 7.49 -2.12 3.92
CA THR A 324 8.19 -1.00 4.54
C THR A 324 8.98 -1.43 5.77
N ILE A 325 10.05 -0.71 6.07
CA ILE A 325 10.78 -0.76 7.35
C ILE A 325 10.85 0.67 7.86
N GLU A 326 10.03 0.98 8.87
CA GLU A 326 9.71 2.34 9.30
C GLU A 326 9.78 2.54 10.82
N PRO A 327 10.88 2.20 11.51
CA PRO A 327 10.97 2.46 12.93
C PRO A 327 10.86 3.96 13.23
N GLY A 328 10.22 4.31 14.36
CA GLY A 328 10.06 5.69 14.77
C GLY A 328 10.12 5.88 16.29
N VAL A 329 10.53 7.05 16.72
CA VAL A 329 10.52 7.51 18.12
C VAL A 329 9.76 8.83 18.19
N TYR A 330 8.74 8.90 19.02
CA TYR A 330 7.83 10.04 19.12
C TYR A 330 7.84 10.59 20.54
N ASN A 331 8.89 11.32 20.89
CA ASN A 331 9.01 12.02 22.17
C ASN A 331 8.57 13.47 22.03
N THR A 332 7.39 13.81 22.55
CA THR A 332 6.77 15.14 22.41
C THR A 332 7.56 16.27 23.06
N GLU A 333 8.47 15.94 23.98
CA GLU A 333 9.30 16.93 24.70
C GLU A 333 10.62 17.20 23.96
N ILE A 334 11.08 16.25 23.11
CA ILE A 334 12.40 16.36 22.46
C ILE A 334 12.26 16.40 20.95
N ALA A 335 11.79 15.30 20.34
CA ALA A 335 11.65 15.16 18.88
C ALA A 335 10.78 13.99 18.48
N GLY A 336 10.16 14.10 17.31
CA GLY A 336 9.62 12.97 16.53
C GLY A 336 10.54 12.65 15.36
N VAL A 337 10.91 11.39 15.23
CA VAL A 337 11.76 10.89 14.13
C VAL A 337 11.17 9.60 13.60
N ARG A 338 11.01 9.48 12.29
CA ARG A 338 10.78 8.25 11.55
C ARG A 338 11.72 8.21 10.35
N ILE A 339 12.28 7.05 10.07
CA ILE A 339 13.09 6.77 8.88
C ILE A 339 12.55 5.48 8.29
N GLU A 340 12.07 5.56 7.07
CA GLU A 340 11.36 4.51 6.38
C GLU A 340 11.92 4.24 5.00
N ASP A 341 12.01 2.98 4.65
CA ASP A 341 12.35 2.53 3.31
C ASP A 341 11.42 1.42 2.83
N ASP A 342 11.08 1.48 1.54
CA ASP A 342 10.54 0.35 0.79
C ASP A 342 11.65 -0.67 0.51
N VAL A 343 11.42 -1.94 0.86
CA VAL A 343 12.36 -3.02 0.63
C VAL A 343 11.72 -4.21 -0.08
N VAL A 344 12.50 -4.89 -0.94
CA VAL A 344 12.11 -6.17 -1.53
C VAL A 344 13.07 -7.28 -1.11
N VAL A 345 12.52 -8.42 -0.71
CA VAL A 345 13.31 -9.62 -0.44
C VAL A 345 13.84 -10.18 -1.77
N THR A 346 15.14 -10.30 -1.91
CA THR A 346 15.79 -10.91 -3.08
C THR A 346 16.08 -12.40 -2.84
N ALA A 347 16.67 -13.09 -3.81
CA ALA A 347 17.01 -14.51 -3.68
C ALA A 347 18.01 -14.77 -2.55
N ASP A 348 18.88 -13.82 -2.24
CA ASP A 348 20.02 -13.93 -1.32
C ASP A 348 20.11 -12.82 -0.25
N GLY A 349 19.13 -11.90 -0.22
CA GLY A 349 19.14 -10.78 0.74
C GLY A 349 18.01 -9.80 0.52
N VAL A 350 18.33 -8.52 0.38
CA VAL A 350 17.40 -7.40 0.27
C VAL A 350 17.85 -6.38 -0.76
N GLU A 351 16.89 -5.79 -1.47
CA GLU A 351 17.08 -4.56 -2.23
C GLU A 351 16.26 -3.46 -1.57
N VAL A 352 16.86 -2.34 -1.27
CA VAL A 352 16.16 -1.12 -0.81
C VAL A 352 15.74 -0.33 -2.05
N LEU A 353 14.46 -0.02 -2.19
CA LEU A 353 13.91 0.66 -3.37
C LEU A 353 14.08 2.18 -3.28
N THR A 354 13.80 2.77 -2.11
CA THR A 354 14.00 4.19 -1.81
C THR A 354 15.47 4.49 -1.55
N LYS A 355 15.98 5.61 -2.05
CA LYS A 355 17.44 5.89 -2.06
C LYS A 355 17.82 7.22 -1.44
N PHE A 356 16.85 8.07 -1.04
CA PHE A 356 17.21 9.30 -0.36
C PHE A 356 18.00 9.00 0.91
N THR A 357 19.03 9.81 1.19
CA THR A 357 19.96 9.55 2.29
C THR A 357 19.25 9.35 3.64
N LYS A 358 19.81 8.48 4.47
CA LYS A 358 19.45 8.29 5.89
C LYS A 358 20.38 9.01 6.84
N GLU A 359 21.46 9.64 6.34
CA GLU A 359 22.25 10.56 7.15
C GLU A 359 21.42 11.79 7.51
N LEU A 360 21.61 12.33 8.70
CA LEU A 360 20.90 13.52 9.13
C LEU A 360 21.28 14.71 8.25
N VAL A 361 20.35 15.15 7.43
CA VAL A 361 20.49 16.37 6.62
C VAL A 361 20.20 17.57 7.49
N ILE A 362 21.14 18.50 7.59
CA ILE A 362 21.01 19.78 8.29
C ILE A 362 20.94 20.89 7.24
N LEU A 363 19.85 21.64 7.22
CA LEU A 363 19.51 22.68 6.24
C LEU A 363 19.65 24.08 6.87
#